data_aeee1d4f40408ac4813ce79959dba3b5
#
_entry.id   aeee1d4f40408ac4813ce79959dba3b5
#
_cell.length_a   1.000
_cell.length_b   1.000
_cell.length_c   1.000
_cell.angle_alpha   90.00
_cell.angle_beta   90.00
_cell.angle_gamma   90.00
#
_symmetry.space_group_name_H-M   'P 1'
#
loop_
_entity.id
_entity.type
_entity.pdbx_description
1 polymer ?
#
loop_
_entity_poly.entity_id
_entity_poly.type
_entity_poly.pdbx_seq_one_letter_code
_entity_poly.pdbx_strand_id
1 'polypeptide(L)'
;MEPRKSFFRPYVILEVFLFILLVAVTKFIKEGGIKMEKLTMEKLVNYCKQYGFIFQGSEIYGGLANTWDYGPLGSRLKNNIKDSWRKRFIQERPNAYEVDAAILMHPRVWEASGHVESFSDPLIDCKECKMRHRADNLIDDFDENAKADGMTWDEMVAYIKEHKVPCPKCGKSNYTDIREFKLMFETHRGVTEDGKNKVYLRPENAQGEYTNFLNVQRSMRAKLPFSIGQIGKAFRNEITPGNFTFRTIEFEQMEYQTFCKEGTDSELYAYFKDYAKKYFMDLGIPEDKLRYHDHEKLAHYAKEACDVDYKFCFGWGEINGTHNRTNYDLGRHQEYSTVSQEYLDPETNEKFIPYIIESTYGCDRMVLAILDNSYDEEVLENGETREVMRFSPYLAPYKVAVLPLNKKYHGEKAKELFERFNKSFMTTYDETASIGKRYRRQDAIGTPYCITVDDETINNGTVTLRDRDTMEQIVLKLEEVESYVLDKIKF
;
A
#
# COMPACT_ATOMS: atom_id res chain seq x y z
N MET A 1 -37.99 -76.60 -3.72
CA MET A 1 -36.83 -75.70 -3.83
C MET A 1 -37.25 -74.51 -4.69
N GLU A 2 -37.62 -73.42 -4.05
CA GLU A 2 -38.00 -72.20 -4.73
C GLU A 2 -36.76 -71.27 -4.87
N PRO A 3 -36.57 -70.54 -5.97
CA PRO A 3 -35.48 -69.64 -6.12
C PRO A 3 -35.78 -68.29 -5.45
N ARG A 4 -34.85 -67.81 -4.60
CA ARG A 4 -34.86 -66.48 -3.96
C ARG A 4 -34.75 -65.37 -4.99
N LYS A 5 -35.79 -64.53 -5.10
CA LYS A 5 -35.73 -63.27 -5.83
C LYS A 5 -34.91 -62.23 -5.04
N SER A 6 -33.77 -61.72 -5.61
CA SER A 6 -33.02 -60.66 -5.07
C SER A 6 -33.75 -59.33 -5.38
N PHE A 7 -34.20 -58.64 -4.33
CA PHE A 7 -34.72 -57.28 -4.40
C PHE A 7 -33.54 -56.30 -4.51
N PHE A 8 -33.21 -55.84 -5.71
CA PHE A 8 -32.38 -54.66 -5.90
C PHE A 8 -33.22 -53.45 -5.51
N ARG A 9 -32.77 -52.68 -4.49
CA ARG A 9 -33.45 -51.46 -4.02
C ARG A 9 -33.22 -50.32 -5.02
N PRO A 10 -34.26 -49.71 -5.61
CA PRO A 10 -34.11 -48.60 -6.59
C PRO A 10 -33.52 -47.34 -6.00
N TYR A 11 -33.46 -47.18 -4.69
CA TYR A 11 -32.90 -45.98 -4.01
C TYR A 11 -31.39 -45.84 -4.13
N VAL A 12 -30.64 -46.92 -4.23
CA VAL A 12 -29.15 -46.87 -4.33
C VAL A 12 -28.72 -46.32 -5.71
N ILE A 13 -29.49 -46.60 -6.75
CA ILE A 13 -29.21 -46.11 -8.10
C ILE A 13 -29.46 -44.60 -8.20
N LEU A 14 -30.47 -44.07 -7.51
CA LEU A 14 -30.79 -42.64 -7.50
C LEU A 14 -29.75 -41.85 -6.72
N GLU A 15 -29.23 -42.35 -5.59
CA GLU A 15 -28.16 -41.69 -4.82
C GLU A 15 -26.83 -41.67 -5.58
N VAL A 16 -26.48 -42.74 -6.26
CA VAL A 16 -25.27 -42.80 -7.10
C VAL A 16 -25.40 -41.87 -8.30
N PHE A 17 -26.59 -41.73 -8.90
CA PHE A 17 -26.84 -40.80 -10.02
C PHE A 17 -26.78 -39.34 -9.56
N LEU A 18 -27.35 -39.02 -8.39
CA LEU A 18 -27.25 -37.70 -7.78
C LEU A 18 -25.80 -37.32 -7.42
N PHE A 19 -25.03 -38.29 -6.88
CA PHE A 19 -23.62 -38.07 -6.56
C PHE A 19 -22.77 -37.86 -7.81
N ILE A 20 -22.98 -38.62 -8.88
CA ILE A 20 -22.31 -38.47 -10.18
C ILE A 20 -22.71 -37.13 -10.82
N LEU A 21 -23.97 -36.75 -10.74
CA LEU A 21 -24.45 -35.46 -11.23
C LEU A 21 -23.83 -34.28 -10.43
N LEU A 22 -23.74 -34.39 -9.11
CA LEU A 22 -23.11 -33.37 -8.24
C LEU A 22 -21.61 -33.27 -8.51
N VAL A 23 -20.91 -34.39 -8.72
CA VAL A 23 -19.49 -34.39 -9.10
C VAL A 23 -19.29 -33.85 -10.52
N ALA A 24 -20.18 -34.17 -11.47
CA ALA A 24 -20.13 -33.63 -12.81
C ALA A 24 -20.43 -32.11 -12.86
N VAL A 25 -21.41 -31.65 -12.07
CA VAL A 25 -21.75 -30.22 -11.93
C VAL A 25 -20.62 -29.49 -11.21
N THR A 26 -20.04 -30.05 -10.15
CA THR A 26 -18.87 -29.41 -9.50
C THR A 26 -17.62 -29.42 -10.38
N LYS A 27 -17.44 -30.43 -11.23
CA LYS A 27 -16.37 -30.47 -12.22
C LYS A 27 -16.62 -29.50 -13.38
N PHE A 28 -17.87 -29.39 -13.85
CA PHE A 28 -18.29 -28.43 -14.88
C PHE A 28 -18.19 -26.97 -14.37
N ILE A 29 -18.51 -26.70 -13.09
CA ILE A 29 -18.29 -25.39 -12.45
C ILE A 29 -16.79 -25.10 -12.28
N LYS A 30 -15.94 -26.11 -12.03
CA LYS A 30 -14.49 -25.95 -11.95
C LYS A 30 -13.78 -25.85 -13.32
N GLU A 31 -14.30 -26.49 -14.35
CA GLU A 31 -13.68 -26.53 -15.70
C GLU A 31 -14.38 -25.65 -16.73
N GLY A 32 -15.60 -25.18 -16.48
CA GLY A 32 -16.42 -24.36 -17.38
C GLY A 32 -16.81 -23.00 -16.84
N GLY A 33 -16.26 -22.60 -15.69
CA GLY A 33 -16.41 -21.22 -15.22
C GLY A 33 -15.90 -20.26 -16.27
N ILE A 34 -16.72 -19.27 -16.66
CA ILE A 34 -16.32 -18.11 -17.45
C ILE A 34 -14.98 -17.67 -16.86
N LYS A 35 -13.88 -17.85 -17.61
CA LYS A 35 -12.57 -17.34 -17.17
C LYS A 35 -12.76 -15.84 -17.01
N MET A 36 -12.95 -15.39 -15.78
CA MET A 36 -12.94 -13.95 -15.49
C MET A 36 -11.62 -13.41 -16.02
N GLU A 37 -11.69 -12.36 -16.80
CA GLU A 37 -10.51 -11.72 -17.35
C GLU A 37 -9.63 -11.29 -16.18
N LYS A 38 -8.35 -11.71 -16.20
CA LYS A 38 -7.41 -11.37 -15.14
C LYS A 38 -7.34 -9.83 -15.03
N LEU A 39 -7.45 -9.30 -13.82
CA LEU A 39 -7.28 -7.87 -13.59
C LEU A 39 -5.95 -7.39 -14.23
N THR A 40 -6.05 -6.35 -15.06
CA THR A 40 -4.89 -5.69 -15.66
C THR A 40 -4.68 -4.32 -15.04
N MET A 41 -3.45 -3.82 -15.10
CA MET A 41 -3.17 -2.46 -14.61
C MET A 41 -4.00 -1.41 -15.33
N GLU A 42 -4.19 -1.54 -16.64
CA GLU A 42 -5.02 -0.62 -17.43
C GLU A 42 -6.46 -0.58 -16.92
N LYS A 43 -7.05 -1.75 -16.65
CA LYS A 43 -8.41 -1.87 -16.11
C LYS A 43 -8.51 -1.21 -14.74
N LEU A 44 -7.55 -1.46 -13.85
CA LEU A 44 -7.51 -0.87 -12.51
C LEU A 44 -7.34 0.67 -12.58
N VAL A 45 -6.47 1.19 -13.44
CA VAL A 45 -6.28 2.63 -13.65
C VAL A 45 -7.56 3.30 -14.13
N ASN A 46 -8.23 2.71 -15.14
CA ASN A 46 -9.49 3.23 -15.68
C ASN A 46 -10.59 3.22 -14.61
N TYR A 47 -10.67 2.17 -13.82
CA TYR A 47 -11.59 2.06 -12.69
C TYR A 47 -11.33 3.15 -11.64
N CYS A 48 -10.08 3.34 -11.24
CA CYS A 48 -9.69 4.35 -10.26
C CYS A 48 -10.06 5.77 -10.72
N LYS A 49 -9.86 6.08 -12.01
CA LYS A 49 -10.25 7.36 -12.61
C LYS A 49 -11.76 7.53 -12.64
N GLN A 50 -12.49 6.52 -13.09
CA GLN A 50 -13.95 6.55 -13.21
C GLN A 50 -14.65 6.80 -11.88
N TYR A 51 -14.18 6.15 -10.81
CA TYR A 51 -14.82 6.23 -9.50
C TYR A 51 -14.19 7.24 -8.53
N GLY A 52 -13.19 8.01 -8.99
CA GLY A 52 -12.62 9.10 -8.19
C GLY A 52 -11.68 8.64 -7.08
N PHE A 53 -10.95 7.54 -7.30
CA PHE A 53 -9.87 7.13 -6.43
C PHE A 53 -8.57 7.86 -6.75
N ILE A 54 -8.12 7.83 -8.02
CA ILE A 54 -6.85 8.41 -8.43
C ILE A 54 -7.00 9.01 -9.82
N PHE A 55 -6.50 10.23 -10.01
CA PHE A 55 -6.46 10.96 -11.26
C PHE A 55 -5.03 11.21 -11.73
N GLN A 56 -4.84 11.50 -13.02
CA GLN A 56 -3.55 12.00 -13.52
C GLN A 56 -3.27 13.37 -12.91
N GLY A 57 -2.07 13.57 -12.35
CA GLY A 57 -1.67 14.88 -11.84
C GLY A 57 -1.65 15.93 -12.94
N SER A 58 -2.29 17.08 -12.71
CA SER A 58 -2.38 18.20 -13.67
C SER A 58 -2.97 17.83 -15.04
N GLU A 59 -3.98 16.94 -15.08
CA GLU A 59 -4.56 16.37 -16.31
C GLU A 59 -5.02 17.41 -17.32
N ILE A 60 -5.57 18.56 -16.86
CA ILE A 60 -6.04 19.65 -17.74
C ILE A 60 -4.93 20.29 -18.57
N TYR A 61 -3.66 20.11 -18.20
CA TYR A 61 -2.46 20.53 -18.94
C TYR A 61 -1.77 19.40 -19.69
N GLY A 62 -2.45 18.26 -19.87
CA GLY A 62 -1.87 17.05 -20.48
C GLY A 62 -1.16 16.13 -19.50
N GLY A 63 -1.19 16.45 -18.23
CA GLY A 63 -0.57 15.68 -17.15
C GLY A 63 0.95 15.92 -17.02
N LEU A 64 1.46 15.78 -15.80
CA LEU A 64 2.89 15.61 -15.54
C LEU A 64 3.17 14.13 -15.38
N ALA A 65 4.14 13.62 -16.12
CA ALA A 65 4.47 12.19 -16.07
C ALA A 65 4.81 11.77 -14.63
N ASN A 66 4.22 10.65 -14.22
CA ASN A 66 4.50 10.00 -12.92
C ASN A 66 4.12 10.81 -11.67
N THR A 67 3.17 11.71 -11.84
CA THR A 67 2.46 12.36 -10.75
C THR A 67 0.98 11.99 -10.79
N TRP A 68 0.42 11.75 -9.61
CA TRP A 68 -0.95 11.30 -9.45
C TRP A 68 -1.63 12.06 -8.33
N ASP A 69 -2.88 12.45 -8.56
CA ASP A 69 -3.72 13.11 -7.58
C ASP A 69 -4.69 12.08 -6.97
N TYR A 70 -4.75 12.02 -5.65
CA TYR A 70 -5.78 11.21 -4.98
C TYR A 70 -7.11 11.96 -5.02
N GLY A 71 -8.09 11.35 -5.68
CA GLY A 71 -9.46 11.86 -5.71
C GLY A 71 -10.18 11.72 -4.35
N PRO A 72 -11.47 12.10 -4.28
CA PRO A 72 -12.21 12.08 -3.01
C PRO A 72 -12.23 10.73 -2.30
N LEU A 73 -12.36 9.63 -3.04
CA LEU A 73 -12.37 8.28 -2.46
C LEU A 73 -10.94 7.80 -2.14
N GLY A 74 -10.00 8.07 -3.03
CA GLY A 74 -8.60 7.69 -2.82
C GLY A 74 -7.96 8.40 -1.64
N SER A 75 -8.23 9.68 -1.46
CA SER A 75 -7.76 10.46 -0.30
C SER A 75 -8.28 9.87 1.03
N ARG A 76 -9.56 9.46 1.08
CA ARG A 76 -10.14 8.81 2.26
C ARG A 76 -9.51 7.44 2.52
N LEU A 77 -9.38 6.60 1.48
CA LEU A 77 -8.72 5.30 1.58
C LEU A 77 -7.30 5.44 2.11
N LYS A 78 -6.53 6.36 1.53
CA LYS A 78 -5.15 6.64 1.94
C LYS A 78 -5.05 7.10 3.40
N ASN A 79 -5.97 7.97 3.84
CA ASN A 79 -6.01 8.40 5.24
C ASN A 79 -6.38 7.25 6.18
N ASN A 80 -7.35 6.39 5.83
CA ASN A 80 -7.70 5.21 6.63
C ASN A 80 -6.49 4.25 6.78
N ILE A 81 -5.67 4.10 5.74
CA ILE A 81 -4.42 3.33 5.80
C ILE A 81 -3.44 3.99 6.78
N LYS A 82 -3.22 5.30 6.66
CA LYS A 82 -2.34 6.03 7.58
C LYS A 82 -2.80 5.97 9.04
N ASP A 83 -4.10 6.05 9.26
CA ASP A 83 -4.69 5.96 10.61
C ASP A 83 -4.55 4.55 11.19
N SER A 84 -4.67 3.48 10.36
CA SER A 84 -4.38 2.11 10.79
C SER A 84 -2.92 1.93 11.19
N TRP A 85 -2.00 2.54 10.43
CA TRP A 85 -0.58 2.51 10.74
C TRP A 85 -0.28 3.24 12.05
N ARG A 86 -0.80 4.48 12.23
CA ARG A 86 -0.66 5.22 13.50
C ARG A 86 -1.16 4.43 14.69
N LYS A 87 -2.32 3.76 14.52
CA LYS A 87 -2.87 2.92 15.56
C LYS A 87 -1.91 1.80 15.94
N ARG A 88 -1.41 1.04 14.96
CA ARG A 88 -0.57 -0.14 15.16
C ARG A 88 0.85 0.16 15.61
N PHE A 89 1.45 1.21 15.06
CA PHE A 89 2.87 1.50 15.26
C PHE A 89 3.14 2.60 16.32
N ILE A 90 2.16 3.45 16.59
CA ILE A 90 2.31 4.54 17.56
C ILE A 90 1.41 4.34 18.77
N GLN A 91 0.09 4.24 18.57
CA GLN A 91 -0.87 4.25 19.67
C GLN A 91 -0.84 2.96 20.51
N GLU A 92 -0.75 1.80 19.89
CA GLU A 92 -0.78 0.50 20.58
C GLU A 92 0.60 0.06 21.12
N ARG A 93 1.63 0.91 20.94
CA ARG A 93 2.99 0.59 21.38
C ARG A 93 3.48 1.51 22.49
N PRO A 94 3.96 0.95 23.61
CA PRO A 94 4.66 1.76 24.59
C PRO A 94 5.97 2.28 23.98
N ASN A 95 6.38 3.49 24.36
CA ASN A 95 7.63 4.13 23.93
C ASN A 95 7.74 4.31 22.38
N ALA A 96 6.61 4.56 21.71
CA ALA A 96 6.58 4.95 20.31
C ALA A 96 6.08 6.39 20.19
N TYR A 97 6.78 7.20 19.40
CA TYR A 97 6.53 8.63 19.28
C TYR A 97 6.44 9.02 17.81
N GLU A 98 5.44 9.82 17.43
CA GLU A 98 5.33 10.34 16.06
C GLU A 98 6.01 11.71 15.99
N VAL A 99 6.78 11.94 14.93
CA VAL A 99 7.35 13.24 14.57
C VAL A 99 6.86 13.68 13.20
N ASP A 100 6.92 14.98 12.93
CA ASP A 100 6.66 15.56 11.63
C ASP A 100 7.86 16.48 11.27
N ALA A 101 8.93 15.87 10.75
CA ALA A 101 10.14 16.57 10.38
C ALA A 101 9.95 17.33 9.05
N ALA A 102 10.60 18.46 8.94
CA ALA A 102 10.55 19.30 7.75
C ALA A 102 11.09 18.57 6.50
N ILE A 103 10.45 18.79 5.35
CA ILE A 103 10.92 18.27 4.04
C ILE A 103 12.29 18.87 3.69
N LEU A 104 12.45 20.18 3.89
CA LEU A 104 13.70 20.88 3.65
C LEU A 104 14.58 20.81 4.90
N MET A 105 15.68 20.09 4.78
CA MET A 105 16.66 19.92 5.85
C MET A 105 17.97 20.62 5.51
N HIS A 106 18.85 20.75 6.50
CA HIS A 106 20.20 21.25 6.27
C HIS A 106 20.94 20.33 5.27
N PRO A 107 21.60 20.83 4.22
CA PRO A 107 22.25 19.99 3.18
C PRO A 107 23.21 18.96 3.73
N ARG A 108 23.91 19.25 4.84
CA ARG A 108 24.83 18.30 5.50
C ARG A 108 24.17 17.03 6.03
N VAL A 109 22.84 17.01 6.21
CA VAL A 109 22.11 15.77 6.54
C VAL A 109 22.28 14.76 5.42
N TRP A 110 22.17 15.23 4.17
CA TRP A 110 22.28 14.39 2.98
C TRP A 110 23.73 14.02 2.61
N GLU A 111 24.70 14.86 3.02
CA GLU A 111 26.11 14.50 2.97
C GLU A 111 26.43 13.41 4.00
N ALA A 112 25.97 13.56 5.24
CA ALA A 112 26.18 12.59 6.30
C ALA A 112 25.60 11.21 5.98
N SER A 113 24.38 11.17 5.44
CA SER A 113 23.70 9.93 5.04
C SER A 113 24.25 9.32 3.72
N GLY A 114 25.14 10.02 3.01
CA GLY A 114 25.71 9.57 1.73
C GLY A 114 24.84 9.81 0.50
N HIS A 115 23.63 10.35 0.64
CA HIS A 115 22.72 10.56 -0.49
C HIS A 115 23.28 11.51 -1.55
N VAL A 116 24.01 12.56 -1.15
CA VAL A 116 24.61 13.51 -2.11
C VAL A 116 25.68 12.83 -2.96
N GLU A 117 26.41 11.87 -2.40
CA GLU A 117 27.54 11.21 -3.03
C GLU A 117 27.14 10.02 -3.90
N SER A 118 26.22 9.17 -3.41
CA SER A 118 25.99 7.83 -3.98
C SER A 118 24.54 7.56 -4.39
N PHE A 119 23.59 8.47 -4.16
CA PHE A 119 22.19 8.22 -4.50
C PHE A 119 21.89 8.57 -5.97
N SER A 120 22.32 7.65 -6.85
CA SER A 120 22.19 7.78 -8.31
C SER A 120 21.93 6.43 -8.97
N ASP A 121 21.26 6.49 -10.13
CA ASP A 121 20.99 5.32 -10.96
C ASP A 121 21.88 5.31 -12.21
N PRO A 122 22.20 4.10 -12.74
CA PRO A 122 22.94 3.94 -13.99
C PRO A 122 22.02 4.22 -15.20
N LEU A 123 22.05 5.44 -15.74
CA LEU A 123 21.24 5.84 -16.89
C LEU A 123 21.88 5.44 -18.20
N ILE A 124 21.14 4.74 -19.05
CA ILE A 124 21.52 4.39 -20.42
C ILE A 124 20.39 4.76 -21.41
N ASP A 125 20.76 5.34 -22.57
CA ASP A 125 19.79 5.73 -23.60
C ASP A 125 19.88 4.77 -24.81
N CYS A 126 18.73 4.30 -25.32
CA CYS A 126 18.70 3.64 -26.63
C CYS A 126 18.93 4.68 -27.72
N LYS A 127 19.98 4.51 -28.55
CA LYS A 127 20.33 5.44 -29.64
C LYS A 127 19.29 5.48 -30.75
N GLU A 128 18.50 4.41 -30.91
CA GLU A 128 17.49 4.29 -31.98
C GLU A 128 16.18 5.02 -31.61
N CYS A 129 15.54 4.62 -30.51
CA CYS A 129 14.22 5.15 -30.14
C CYS A 129 14.28 6.26 -29.07
N LYS A 130 15.46 6.61 -28.59
CA LYS A 130 15.72 7.63 -27.56
C LYS A 130 15.06 7.34 -26.20
N MET A 131 14.62 6.10 -25.97
CA MET A 131 14.08 5.71 -24.68
C MET A 131 15.23 5.60 -23.67
N ARG A 132 14.96 6.08 -22.47
CA ARG A 132 15.84 6.00 -21.31
C ARG A 132 15.54 4.76 -20.51
N HIS A 133 16.59 4.13 -20.00
CA HIS A 133 16.50 2.93 -19.17
C HIS A 133 17.48 3.02 -18.01
N ARG A 134 17.17 2.33 -16.92
CA ARG A 134 18.18 1.94 -15.93
C ARG A 134 18.92 0.74 -16.49
N ALA A 135 20.22 0.77 -16.50
CA ALA A 135 21.04 -0.30 -17.08
C ALA A 135 20.95 -1.60 -16.28
N ASP A 136 20.87 -1.50 -14.95
CA ASP A 136 20.64 -2.62 -14.03
C ASP A 136 19.32 -3.33 -14.33
N ASN A 137 18.19 -2.61 -14.32
CA ASN A 137 16.89 -3.18 -14.64
C ASN A 137 16.84 -3.80 -16.06
N LEU A 138 17.51 -3.15 -17.02
CA LEU A 138 17.55 -3.65 -18.39
C LEU A 138 18.24 -5.02 -18.49
N ILE A 139 19.24 -5.25 -17.64
CA ILE A 139 19.97 -6.52 -17.55
C ILE A 139 19.11 -7.56 -16.81
N ASP A 140 18.56 -7.22 -15.66
CA ASP A 140 17.76 -8.13 -14.83
C ASP A 140 16.45 -8.57 -15.54
N ASP A 141 15.80 -7.66 -16.29
CA ASP A 141 14.64 -7.98 -17.12
C ASP A 141 15.00 -8.95 -18.28
N PHE A 142 16.25 -8.91 -18.74
CA PHE A 142 16.74 -9.79 -19.81
C PHE A 142 17.19 -11.16 -19.28
N ASP A 143 17.86 -11.18 -18.14
CA ASP A 143 18.40 -12.38 -17.49
C ASP A 143 18.34 -12.24 -15.96
N GLU A 144 17.33 -12.85 -15.34
CA GLU A 144 17.12 -12.85 -13.90
C GLU A 144 18.30 -13.40 -13.07
N ASN A 145 19.23 -14.14 -13.71
CA ASN A 145 20.40 -14.69 -13.05
C ASN A 145 21.64 -13.78 -13.13
N ALA A 146 21.57 -12.70 -13.90
CA ALA A 146 22.72 -11.81 -14.11
C ALA A 146 23.09 -10.98 -12.88
N LYS A 147 22.12 -10.71 -11.98
CA LYS A 147 22.29 -9.95 -10.71
C LYS A 147 23.03 -8.62 -10.95
N ALA A 148 22.44 -7.76 -11.77
CA ALA A 148 23.06 -6.53 -12.23
C ALA A 148 23.40 -5.53 -11.13
N ASP A 149 22.70 -5.53 -10.00
CA ASP A 149 22.98 -4.71 -8.80
C ASP A 149 24.36 -4.99 -8.18
N GLY A 150 24.97 -6.12 -8.53
CA GLY A 150 26.35 -6.49 -8.17
C GLY A 150 27.44 -5.94 -9.09
N MET A 151 27.07 -5.45 -10.27
CA MET A 151 28.00 -5.04 -11.32
C MET A 151 28.42 -3.59 -11.18
N THR A 152 29.64 -3.28 -11.57
CA THR A 152 30.07 -1.90 -11.85
C THR A 152 29.44 -1.42 -13.15
N TRP A 153 29.39 -0.11 -13.37
CA TRP A 153 28.81 0.45 -14.60
C TRP A 153 29.54 -0.03 -15.87
N ASP A 154 30.86 -0.22 -15.81
CA ASP A 154 31.62 -0.74 -16.93
C ASP A 154 31.28 -2.22 -17.23
N GLU A 155 31.06 -3.02 -16.19
CA GLU A 155 30.58 -4.41 -16.32
C GLU A 155 29.17 -4.47 -16.89
N MET A 156 28.26 -3.58 -16.45
CA MET A 156 26.91 -3.48 -17.05
C MET A 156 26.97 -3.15 -18.54
N VAL A 157 27.81 -2.16 -18.93
CA VAL A 157 28.00 -1.81 -20.36
C VAL A 157 28.55 -2.97 -21.16
N ALA A 158 29.54 -3.69 -20.60
CA ALA A 158 30.12 -4.86 -21.24
C ALA A 158 29.09 -5.98 -21.43
N TYR A 159 28.30 -6.27 -20.38
CA TYR A 159 27.23 -7.27 -20.38
C TYR A 159 26.18 -6.96 -21.44
N ILE A 160 25.66 -5.71 -21.47
CA ILE A 160 24.65 -5.28 -22.46
C ILE A 160 25.16 -5.43 -23.89
N LYS A 161 26.43 -5.11 -24.16
CA LYS A 161 27.04 -5.23 -25.48
C LYS A 161 27.26 -6.70 -25.87
N GLU A 162 27.80 -7.53 -24.98
CA GLU A 162 28.11 -8.94 -25.21
C GLU A 162 26.85 -9.76 -25.49
N HIS A 163 25.85 -9.63 -24.62
CA HIS A 163 24.59 -10.37 -24.71
C HIS A 163 23.57 -9.72 -25.68
N LYS A 164 23.91 -8.57 -26.29
CA LYS A 164 23.04 -7.82 -27.21
C LYS A 164 21.64 -7.59 -26.61
N VAL A 165 21.59 -7.19 -25.36
CA VAL A 165 20.34 -6.96 -24.63
C VAL A 165 19.42 -6.04 -25.44
N PRO A 166 18.18 -6.47 -25.81
CA PRO A 166 17.30 -5.69 -26.65
C PRO A 166 16.63 -4.55 -25.89
N CYS A 167 16.44 -3.41 -26.52
CA CYS A 167 15.61 -2.35 -25.99
C CYS A 167 14.14 -2.82 -25.91
N PRO A 168 13.48 -2.76 -24.75
CA PRO A 168 12.09 -3.21 -24.59
C PRO A 168 11.11 -2.49 -25.52
N LYS A 169 11.43 -1.25 -25.94
CA LYS A 169 10.55 -0.45 -26.80
C LYS A 169 10.71 -0.76 -28.29
N CYS A 170 11.95 -0.89 -28.78
CA CYS A 170 12.20 -1.00 -30.23
C CYS A 170 12.93 -2.28 -30.65
N GLY A 171 13.32 -3.14 -29.73
CA GLY A 171 14.00 -4.41 -30.00
C GLY A 171 15.45 -4.29 -30.48
N LYS A 172 16.04 -3.08 -30.58
CA LYS A 172 17.42 -2.87 -31.02
C LYS A 172 18.36 -2.85 -29.82
N SER A 173 19.61 -3.35 -30.02
CA SER A 173 20.65 -3.32 -28.99
C SER A 173 21.74 -2.30 -29.37
N ASN A 174 21.38 -1.01 -29.33
CA ASN A 174 22.29 0.09 -29.62
C ASN A 174 22.12 1.19 -28.58
N TYR A 175 23.04 1.23 -27.61
CA TYR A 175 22.92 2.11 -26.45
C TYR A 175 24.08 3.11 -26.35
N THR A 176 23.89 4.17 -25.56
CA THR A 176 24.95 5.07 -25.12
C THR A 176 25.84 4.36 -24.07
N ASP A 177 26.89 5.02 -23.63
CA ASP A 177 27.55 4.64 -22.38
C ASP A 177 26.64 5.03 -21.18
N ILE A 178 26.86 4.38 -20.02
CA ILE A 178 26.13 4.67 -18.78
C ILE A 178 26.57 6.05 -18.26
N ARG A 179 25.59 6.82 -17.78
CA ARG A 179 25.79 8.10 -17.13
C ARG A 179 25.16 8.09 -15.74
N GLU A 180 25.76 8.79 -14.83
CA GLU A 180 25.18 9.02 -13.52
C GLU A 180 23.86 9.82 -13.64
N PHE A 181 22.82 9.33 -13.01
CA PHE A 181 21.55 10.05 -12.90
C PHE A 181 21.20 10.24 -11.43
N LYS A 182 21.33 11.46 -10.94
CA LYS A 182 21.04 11.80 -9.55
C LYS A 182 19.55 11.77 -9.26
N LEU A 183 19.20 11.06 -8.20
CA LEU A 183 17.81 10.84 -7.79
C LEU A 183 17.28 11.96 -6.88
N MET A 184 18.15 12.77 -6.28
CA MET A 184 17.71 13.88 -5.44
C MET A 184 17.27 15.06 -6.27
N PHE A 185 16.09 15.63 -5.94
CA PHE A 185 15.68 16.94 -6.45
C PHE A 185 16.45 18.05 -5.72
N GLU A 186 17.13 18.91 -6.48
CA GLU A 186 17.82 20.09 -5.99
C GLU A 186 16.95 21.33 -6.18
N THR A 187 16.99 22.24 -5.22
CA THR A 187 16.36 23.56 -5.30
C THR A 187 17.22 24.58 -4.54
N HIS A 188 16.86 25.85 -4.59
CA HIS A 188 17.61 26.93 -3.95
C HIS A 188 16.73 27.70 -2.98
N ARG A 189 17.33 28.11 -1.86
CA ARG A 189 16.71 28.97 -0.86
C ARG A 189 17.23 30.41 -1.04
N GLY A 190 16.35 31.41 -1.09
CA GLY A 190 16.74 32.80 -1.24
C GLY A 190 16.73 33.26 -2.70
N VAL A 191 17.40 34.40 -2.97
CA VAL A 191 17.29 35.13 -4.26
C VAL A 191 18.35 34.69 -5.28
N THR A 192 19.45 34.10 -4.83
CA THR A 192 20.58 33.68 -5.68
C THR A 192 20.70 32.20 -5.78
N GLU A 193 20.90 31.68 -7.00
CA GLU A 193 21.16 30.27 -7.29
C GLU A 193 22.65 29.92 -7.11
N ASP A 194 23.23 30.28 -5.98
CA ASP A 194 24.59 29.92 -5.65
C ASP A 194 24.65 28.64 -4.83
N GLY A 195 25.78 27.94 -4.83
CA GLY A 195 25.96 26.69 -4.14
C GLY A 195 25.77 26.76 -2.62
N LYS A 196 25.77 27.97 -2.02
CA LYS A 196 25.56 28.15 -0.58
C LYS A 196 24.08 28.13 -0.20
N ASN A 197 23.20 28.34 -1.19
CA ASN A 197 21.75 28.37 -1.01
C ASN A 197 21.07 27.08 -1.48
N LYS A 198 21.84 26.09 -1.95
CA LYS A 198 21.34 24.80 -2.40
C LYS A 198 20.69 24.04 -1.22
N VAL A 199 19.50 23.52 -1.46
CA VAL A 199 18.78 22.58 -0.57
C VAL A 199 18.19 21.48 -1.42
N TYR A 200 17.78 20.39 -0.78
CA TYR A 200 17.22 19.22 -1.45
C TYR A 200 15.80 18.95 -0.95
N LEU A 201 14.95 18.44 -1.84
CA LEU A 201 13.74 17.76 -1.41
C LEU A 201 14.16 16.39 -0.86
N ARG A 202 13.68 16.03 0.34
CA ARG A 202 14.06 14.76 0.98
C ARG A 202 13.70 13.56 0.13
N PRO A 203 14.62 12.60 -0.12
CA PRO A 203 14.34 11.36 -0.85
C PRO A 203 13.74 10.26 0.03
N GLU A 204 13.75 10.48 1.36
CA GLU A 204 13.21 9.58 2.39
C GLU A 204 12.88 10.34 3.67
N ASN A 205 12.09 9.74 4.54
CA ASN A 205 11.73 10.34 5.84
C ASN A 205 12.75 10.03 6.95
N ALA A 206 13.45 8.91 6.87
CA ALA A 206 14.30 8.34 7.92
C ALA A 206 15.27 9.36 8.54
N GLN A 207 15.91 10.19 7.72
CA GLN A 207 16.89 11.17 8.21
C GLN A 207 16.28 12.22 9.15
N GLY A 208 14.96 12.51 8.97
CA GLY A 208 14.22 13.36 9.88
C GLY A 208 14.04 12.75 11.27
N GLU A 209 13.90 11.44 11.32
CA GLU A 209 13.77 10.69 12.58
C GLU A 209 15.12 10.57 13.29
N TYR A 210 16.20 10.31 12.56
CA TYR A 210 17.54 10.22 13.12
C TYR A 210 18.05 11.54 13.68
N THR A 211 17.87 12.63 12.95
CA THR A 211 18.27 13.96 13.42
C THR A 211 17.46 14.45 14.64
N ASN A 212 16.28 13.87 14.86
CA ASN A 212 15.45 14.14 16.03
C ASN A 212 15.60 13.11 17.17
N PHE A 213 16.47 12.12 17.04
CA PHE A 213 16.70 11.10 18.06
C PHE A 213 16.89 11.69 19.48
N LEU A 214 17.86 12.59 19.65
CA LEU A 214 18.11 13.21 20.96
C LEU A 214 16.98 14.12 21.42
N ASN A 215 16.30 14.81 20.50
CA ASN A 215 15.17 15.67 20.83
C ASN A 215 14.02 14.85 21.46
N VAL A 216 13.67 13.74 20.82
CA VAL A 216 12.63 12.82 21.30
C VAL A 216 13.08 12.13 22.57
N GLN A 217 14.30 11.59 22.62
CA GLN A 217 14.84 10.88 23.76
C GLN A 217 14.78 11.77 25.03
N ARG A 218 15.16 13.05 24.94
CA ARG A 218 15.20 13.99 26.07
C ARG A 218 13.81 14.50 26.44
N SER A 219 13.03 14.94 25.47
CA SER A 219 11.70 15.54 25.71
C SER A 219 10.71 14.53 26.27
N MET A 220 10.77 13.29 25.76
CA MET A 220 9.89 12.20 26.16
C MET A 220 10.49 11.35 27.29
N ARG A 221 11.76 11.58 27.70
CA ARG A 221 12.52 10.74 28.64
C ARG A 221 12.52 9.27 28.21
N ALA A 222 12.63 9.06 26.90
CA ALA A 222 12.52 7.74 26.31
C ALA A 222 13.69 6.84 26.75
N LYS A 223 13.36 5.58 27.08
CA LYS A 223 14.33 4.52 27.39
C LYS A 223 14.35 3.49 26.26
N LEU A 224 15.53 2.98 25.96
CA LEU A 224 15.69 1.91 24.96
C LEU A 224 15.00 0.61 25.41
N PRO A 225 14.35 -0.16 24.49
CA PRO A 225 14.09 0.24 23.13
C PRO A 225 12.93 1.25 23.06
N PHE A 226 13.08 2.27 22.21
CA PHE A 226 11.99 3.16 21.86
C PHE A 226 11.97 3.43 20.37
N SER A 227 10.86 3.91 19.85
CA SER A 227 10.70 4.12 18.42
C SER A 227 10.24 5.54 18.09
N ILE A 228 10.67 6.00 16.93
CA ILE A 228 10.17 7.22 16.30
C ILE A 228 9.51 6.82 14.98
N GLY A 229 8.32 7.34 14.72
CA GLY A 229 7.62 7.12 13.46
C GLY A 229 7.26 8.43 12.78
N GLN A 230 7.18 8.40 11.47
CA GLN A 230 6.79 9.54 10.66
C GLN A 230 6.00 9.11 9.44
N ILE A 231 4.96 9.89 9.11
CA ILE A 231 4.29 9.82 7.82
C ILE A 231 4.60 11.10 7.05
N GLY A 232 5.16 10.97 5.86
CA GLY A 232 5.52 12.17 5.12
C GLY A 232 5.86 11.94 3.65
N LYS A 233 5.84 13.05 2.91
CA LYS A 233 6.22 13.09 1.50
C LYS A 233 7.73 12.92 1.33
N ALA A 234 8.09 12.14 0.30
CA ALA A 234 9.45 12.00 -0.19
C ALA A 234 9.48 12.16 -1.72
N PHE A 235 10.65 12.46 -2.27
CA PHE A 235 10.79 12.87 -3.67
C PHE A 235 12.02 12.20 -4.28
N ARG A 236 11.81 11.48 -5.40
CA ARG A 236 12.90 10.87 -6.16
C ARG A 236 12.75 11.16 -7.63
N ASN A 237 13.79 11.69 -8.25
CA ASN A 237 13.83 11.96 -9.68
C ASN A 237 14.02 10.64 -10.44
N GLU A 238 12.98 9.85 -10.57
CA GLU A 238 13.02 8.50 -11.15
C GLU A 238 13.22 8.54 -12.67
N ILE A 239 14.09 7.68 -13.21
CA ILE A 239 14.34 7.54 -14.66
C ILE A 239 13.18 6.84 -15.35
N THR A 240 12.74 5.71 -14.78
CA THR A 240 11.71 4.83 -15.31
C THR A 240 10.60 4.66 -14.29
N PRO A 241 9.82 5.70 -14.05
CA PRO A 241 8.64 5.55 -13.22
C PRO A 241 7.60 4.71 -13.95
N GLY A 242 6.73 4.03 -13.22
CA GLY A 242 5.74 3.17 -13.87
C GLY A 242 4.85 2.43 -12.89
N ASN A 243 4.00 1.59 -13.49
CA ASN A 243 3.03 0.81 -12.76
C ASN A 243 2.13 1.66 -11.85
N PHE A 244 1.55 2.74 -12.45
CA PHE A 244 0.61 3.64 -11.77
C PHE A 244 1.26 4.32 -10.55
N THR A 245 0.70 4.15 -9.33
CA THR A 245 1.25 4.73 -8.10
C THR A 245 2.35 3.87 -7.44
N PHE A 246 2.80 2.80 -8.09
CA PHE A 246 3.86 1.95 -7.55
C PHE A 246 5.22 2.65 -7.53
N ARG A 247 5.57 3.40 -8.60
CA ARG A 247 6.81 4.17 -8.69
C ARG A 247 6.52 5.55 -9.28
N THR A 248 6.56 6.56 -8.44
CA THR A 248 6.25 7.96 -8.74
C THR A 248 7.38 8.86 -8.29
N ILE A 249 7.44 10.09 -8.81
CA ILE A 249 8.48 11.06 -8.45
C ILE A 249 8.22 11.77 -7.12
N GLU A 250 6.96 11.83 -6.70
CA GLU A 250 6.50 12.29 -5.41
C GLU A 250 5.64 11.19 -4.79
N PHE A 251 5.97 10.76 -3.59
CA PHE A 251 5.28 9.66 -2.89
C PHE A 251 5.24 9.92 -1.39
N GLU A 252 4.51 9.10 -0.66
CA GLU A 252 4.42 9.19 0.80
C GLU A 252 4.92 7.90 1.44
N GLN A 253 5.77 8.04 2.44
CA GLN A 253 6.28 6.94 3.25
C GLN A 253 5.69 7.03 4.66
N MET A 254 5.52 5.86 5.28
CA MET A 254 5.26 5.69 6.71
C MET A 254 6.46 4.93 7.25
N GLU A 255 7.33 5.61 7.97
CA GLU A 255 8.56 5.06 8.48
C GLU A 255 8.53 4.90 9.99
N TYR A 256 9.20 3.88 10.48
CA TYR A 256 9.25 3.53 11.90
C TYR A 256 10.65 3.04 12.25
N GLN A 257 11.36 3.83 13.06
CA GLN A 257 12.74 3.59 13.45
C GLN A 257 12.78 3.20 14.93
N THR A 258 13.19 1.97 15.21
CA THR A 258 13.34 1.47 16.58
C THR A 258 14.79 1.53 17.00
N PHE A 259 15.09 2.33 18.00
CA PHE A 259 16.42 2.46 18.61
C PHE A 259 16.58 1.42 19.71
N CYS A 260 17.72 0.69 19.68
CA CYS A 260 17.97 -0.40 20.60
C CYS A 260 19.46 -0.54 20.97
N LYS A 261 19.75 -1.36 21.97
CA LYS A 261 21.13 -1.72 22.31
C LYS A 261 21.65 -2.79 21.36
N GLU A 262 22.93 -2.70 20.98
CA GLU A 262 23.62 -3.78 20.27
C GLU A 262 23.44 -5.12 21.00
N GLY A 263 23.21 -6.19 20.25
CA GLY A 263 22.91 -7.52 20.77
C GLY A 263 21.44 -7.82 20.98
N THR A 264 20.54 -6.78 20.98
CA THR A 264 19.08 -6.97 20.97
C THR A 264 18.47 -6.71 19.59
N ASP A 265 19.28 -6.28 18.66
CA ASP A 265 18.92 -5.82 17.32
C ASP A 265 18.33 -6.94 16.44
N SER A 266 18.96 -8.13 16.40
CA SER A 266 18.48 -9.22 15.53
C SER A 266 17.13 -9.79 15.99
N GLU A 267 16.83 -9.81 17.29
CA GLU A 267 15.52 -10.21 17.80
C GLU A 267 14.43 -9.19 17.40
N LEU A 268 14.73 -7.90 17.53
CA LEU A 268 13.83 -6.83 17.12
C LEU A 268 13.63 -6.80 15.59
N TYR A 269 14.67 -7.05 14.82
CA TYR A 269 14.58 -7.20 13.38
C TYR A 269 13.60 -8.32 12.98
N ALA A 270 13.81 -9.52 13.52
CA ALA A 270 12.92 -10.64 13.26
C ALA A 270 11.48 -10.33 13.66
N TYR A 271 11.27 -9.68 14.82
CA TYR A 271 9.96 -9.27 15.28
C TYR A 271 9.28 -8.31 14.30
N PHE A 272 9.97 -7.24 13.84
CA PHE A 272 9.36 -6.25 12.94
C PHE A 272 9.13 -6.78 11.53
N LYS A 273 9.99 -7.68 11.04
CA LYS A 273 9.79 -8.42 9.78
C LYS A 273 8.45 -9.18 9.80
N ASP A 274 8.21 -9.97 10.83
CA ASP A 274 6.97 -10.74 10.97
C ASP A 274 5.76 -9.83 11.24
N TYR A 275 5.95 -8.79 12.02
CA TYR A 275 4.92 -7.83 12.33
C TYR A 275 4.44 -7.05 11.11
N ALA A 276 5.34 -6.71 10.18
CA ALA A 276 5.01 -6.07 8.92
C ALA A 276 4.07 -6.95 8.07
N LYS A 277 4.42 -8.23 7.86
CA LYS A 277 3.57 -9.16 7.12
C LYS A 277 2.21 -9.34 7.78
N LYS A 278 2.20 -9.48 9.11
CA LYS A 278 0.96 -9.59 9.88
C LYS A 278 0.07 -8.34 9.73
N TYR A 279 0.66 -7.16 9.75
CA TYR A 279 -0.09 -5.90 9.58
C TYR A 279 -0.83 -5.87 8.22
N PHE A 280 -0.20 -6.30 7.12
CA PHE A 280 -0.86 -6.40 5.83
C PHE A 280 -2.01 -7.41 5.83
N MET A 281 -1.85 -8.54 6.51
CA MET A 281 -2.92 -9.53 6.66
C MET A 281 -4.10 -8.95 7.47
N ASP A 282 -3.82 -8.19 8.53
CA ASP A 282 -4.85 -7.51 9.32
C ASP A 282 -5.61 -6.44 8.52
N LEU A 283 -4.99 -5.85 7.47
CA LEU A 283 -5.66 -4.97 6.51
C LEU A 283 -6.54 -5.70 5.48
N GLY A 284 -6.51 -7.03 5.46
CA GLY A 284 -7.31 -7.88 4.57
C GLY A 284 -6.57 -8.39 3.34
N ILE A 285 -5.24 -8.31 3.30
CA ILE A 285 -4.45 -8.91 2.22
C ILE A 285 -4.23 -10.39 2.54
N PRO A 286 -4.61 -11.33 1.65
CA PRO A 286 -4.38 -12.76 1.85
C PRO A 286 -2.89 -13.12 1.92
N GLU A 287 -2.54 -14.09 2.75
CA GLU A 287 -1.15 -14.50 2.97
C GLU A 287 -0.47 -15.01 1.69
N ASP A 288 -1.19 -15.69 0.80
CA ASP A 288 -0.69 -16.21 -0.48
C ASP A 288 -0.35 -15.11 -1.51
N LYS A 289 -0.76 -13.86 -1.25
CA LYS A 289 -0.37 -12.68 -1.99
C LYS A 289 0.82 -11.93 -1.36
N LEU A 290 1.38 -12.43 -0.28
CA LEU A 290 2.51 -11.84 0.43
C LEU A 290 3.69 -12.82 0.46
N ARG A 291 4.90 -12.32 0.25
CA ARG A 291 6.13 -13.09 0.45
C ARG A 291 7.20 -12.26 1.13
N TYR A 292 8.14 -12.93 1.78
CA TYR A 292 9.41 -12.34 2.18
C TYR A 292 10.38 -12.38 1.01
N HIS A 293 11.17 -11.31 0.90
CA HIS A 293 12.27 -11.19 -0.03
C HIS A 293 13.50 -10.75 0.74
N ASP A 294 14.30 -11.71 1.22
CA ASP A 294 15.54 -11.44 1.93
C ASP A 294 16.62 -10.99 0.92
N HIS A 295 17.35 -9.92 1.24
CA HIS A 295 18.38 -9.36 0.38
C HIS A 295 19.67 -10.17 0.46
N GLU A 296 20.12 -10.73 -0.64
CA GLU A 296 21.40 -11.44 -0.71
C GLU A 296 22.59 -10.47 -0.61
N LYS A 297 22.46 -9.26 -1.17
CA LYS A 297 23.45 -8.19 -1.10
C LYS A 297 22.94 -7.06 -0.22
N LEU A 298 23.58 -6.87 0.90
CA LEU A 298 23.22 -5.83 1.85
C LEU A 298 23.85 -4.49 1.47
N ALA A 299 23.13 -3.40 1.70
CA ALA A 299 23.71 -2.08 1.68
C ALA A 299 24.81 -1.96 2.76
N HIS A 300 25.80 -1.12 2.53
CA HIS A 300 26.98 -0.99 3.41
C HIS A 300 26.66 -0.62 4.87
N TYR A 301 25.47 -0.11 5.14
CA TYR A 301 24.98 0.25 6.46
C TYR A 301 24.12 -0.85 7.11
N ALA A 302 23.72 -1.86 6.38
CA ALA A 302 22.76 -2.85 6.85
C ALA A 302 23.45 -4.16 7.25
N LYS A 303 23.04 -4.72 8.39
CA LYS A 303 23.42 -6.05 8.87
C LYS A 303 22.44 -7.12 8.39
N GLU A 304 21.17 -6.76 8.27
CA GLU A 304 20.06 -7.60 7.82
C GLU A 304 19.06 -6.75 7.04
N ALA A 305 18.47 -7.27 5.97
CA ALA A 305 17.46 -6.59 5.16
C ALA A 305 16.48 -7.61 4.57
N CYS A 306 15.20 -7.28 4.65
CA CYS A 306 14.12 -8.08 4.07
C CYS A 306 12.97 -7.18 3.66
N ASP A 307 12.41 -7.43 2.47
CA ASP A 307 11.19 -6.79 2.04
C ASP A 307 9.99 -7.72 2.25
N VAL A 308 8.81 -7.12 2.39
CA VAL A 308 7.55 -7.80 2.18
C VAL A 308 7.03 -7.37 0.81
N ASP A 309 6.97 -8.32 -0.11
CA ASP A 309 6.39 -8.12 -1.44
C ASP A 309 4.91 -8.50 -1.45
N TYR A 310 4.14 -7.72 -2.23
CA TYR A 310 2.76 -8.06 -2.62
C TYR A 310 2.70 -8.50 -4.08
N LYS A 311 1.82 -9.46 -4.38
CA LYS A 311 1.57 -9.96 -5.73
C LYS A 311 0.53 -9.12 -6.45
N PHE A 312 0.99 -8.03 -7.07
CA PHE A 312 0.16 -7.16 -7.92
C PHE A 312 -0.29 -7.85 -9.22
N CYS A 313 -1.22 -7.25 -9.92
CA CYS A 313 -1.63 -7.71 -11.25
C CYS A 313 -0.47 -7.73 -12.28
N PHE A 314 0.57 -6.92 -12.08
CA PHE A 314 1.79 -6.89 -12.92
C PHE A 314 2.94 -7.77 -12.40
N GLY A 315 2.82 -8.38 -11.25
CA GLY A 315 3.87 -9.23 -10.64
C GLY A 315 4.17 -8.86 -9.19
N TRP A 316 5.26 -9.41 -8.67
CA TRP A 316 5.69 -9.13 -7.30
C TRP A 316 6.29 -7.72 -7.17
N GLY A 317 5.99 -7.03 -6.09
CA GLY A 317 6.53 -5.71 -5.80
C GLY A 317 6.56 -5.43 -4.30
N GLU A 318 7.63 -4.79 -3.87
CA GLU A 318 7.88 -4.38 -2.49
C GLU A 318 6.82 -3.39 -2.00
N ILE A 319 6.27 -3.66 -0.81
CA ILE A 319 5.34 -2.76 -0.09
C ILE A 319 5.85 -2.35 1.29
N ASN A 320 6.82 -3.08 1.84
CA ASN A 320 7.54 -2.76 3.07
C ASN A 320 8.98 -3.23 2.96
N GLY A 321 9.93 -2.46 3.54
CA GLY A 321 11.30 -2.87 3.82
C GLY A 321 11.57 -2.85 5.31
N THR A 322 12.21 -3.91 5.83
CA THR A 322 12.68 -3.98 7.22
C THR A 322 14.19 -4.18 7.22
N HIS A 323 14.93 -3.27 7.88
CA HIS A 323 16.39 -3.25 7.86
C HIS A 323 16.99 -3.13 9.25
N ASN A 324 18.02 -3.89 9.54
CA ASN A 324 18.91 -3.66 10.67
C ASN A 324 20.07 -2.76 10.20
N ARG A 325 19.97 -1.47 10.51
CA ARG A 325 20.89 -0.41 10.03
C ARG A 325 22.12 -0.24 10.93
N THR A 326 22.26 -1.06 11.95
CA THR A 326 23.31 -0.92 12.99
C THR A 326 23.27 0.48 13.64
N ASN A 327 24.40 1.00 14.07
CA ASN A 327 24.54 2.38 14.56
C ASN A 327 25.02 3.35 13.47
N TYR A 328 24.99 2.94 12.20
CA TYR A 328 25.59 3.68 11.09
C TYR A 328 25.08 5.12 10.99
N ASP A 329 23.76 5.31 10.89
CA ASP A 329 23.18 6.63 10.65
C ASP A 329 23.46 7.62 11.78
N LEU A 330 23.25 7.21 13.04
CA LEU A 330 23.56 8.07 14.19
C LEU A 330 25.06 8.35 14.29
N GLY A 331 25.91 7.38 13.98
CA GLY A 331 27.37 7.54 13.91
C GLY A 331 27.78 8.57 12.86
N ARG A 332 27.20 8.50 11.66
CA ARG A 332 27.43 9.48 10.58
C ARG A 332 26.96 10.87 10.97
N HIS A 333 25.77 10.99 11.59
CA HIS A 333 25.29 12.29 12.06
C HIS A 333 26.16 12.85 13.17
N GLN A 334 26.67 12.02 14.09
CA GLN A 334 27.63 12.47 15.09
C GLN A 334 28.92 13.01 14.45
N GLU A 335 29.48 12.29 13.50
CA GLU A 335 30.70 12.68 12.78
C GLU A 335 30.54 14.04 12.07
N TYR A 336 29.47 14.18 11.28
CA TYR A 336 29.23 15.37 10.46
C TYR A 336 28.73 16.57 11.25
N SER A 337 27.96 16.38 12.31
CA SER A 337 27.46 17.47 13.15
C SER A 337 28.39 17.84 14.31
N THR A 338 29.30 16.96 14.70
CA THR A 338 30.11 17.02 15.93
C THR A 338 29.28 17.00 17.24
N VAL A 339 28.00 16.65 17.15
CA VAL A 339 27.10 16.51 18.28
C VAL A 339 26.99 15.04 18.64
N SER A 340 27.35 14.65 19.89
CA SER A 340 27.25 13.25 20.34
C SER A 340 25.82 12.74 20.20
N GLN A 341 25.67 11.59 19.56
CA GLN A 341 24.42 10.84 19.43
C GLN A 341 24.38 9.64 20.41
N GLU A 342 25.23 9.66 21.43
CA GLU A 342 25.26 8.61 22.43
C GLU A 342 24.03 8.64 23.34
N TYR A 343 23.51 7.46 23.64
CA TYR A 343 22.55 7.21 24.70
C TYR A 343 23.32 6.84 25.98
N LEU A 344 22.93 7.43 27.09
CA LEU A 344 23.38 7.03 28.41
C LEU A 344 22.34 6.08 29.02
N ASP A 345 22.71 4.82 29.19
CA ASP A 345 21.87 3.84 29.87
C ASP A 345 21.78 4.17 31.38
N PRO A 346 20.59 4.49 31.89
CA PRO A 346 20.44 4.89 33.28
C PRO A 346 20.65 3.73 34.29
N GLU A 347 20.61 2.49 33.85
CA GLU A 347 20.77 1.30 34.69
C GLU A 347 22.23 0.88 34.81
N THR A 348 22.98 0.94 33.71
CA THR A 348 24.38 0.49 33.66
C THR A 348 25.39 1.63 33.69
N ASN A 349 24.96 2.87 33.46
CA ASN A 349 25.80 4.06 33.26
C ASN A 349 26.73 3.96 32.02
N GLU A 350 26.44 3.03 31.11
CA GLU A 350 27.16 2.84 29.86
C GLU A 350 26.71 3.87 28.83
N LYS A 351 27.65 4.37 28.04
CA LYS A 351 27.37 5.23 26.88
C LYS A 351 27.65 4.48 25.58
N PHE A 352 26.69 4.53 24.65
CA PHE A 352 26.83 3.92 23.34
C PHE A 352 25.92 4.61 22.33
N ILE A 353 26.25 4.49 21.04
CA ILE A 353 25.38 4.90 19.93
C ILE A 353 24.42 3.74 19.66
N PRO A 354 23.09 3.95 19.77
CA PRO A 354 22.11 2.90 19.54
C PRO A 354 22.13 2.33 18.13
N TYR A 355 21.78 1.05 18.02
CA TYR A 355 21.42 0.41 16.76
C TYR A 355 20.00 0.80 16.36
N ILE A 356 19.69 0.72 15.07
CA ILE A 356 18.42 1.10 14.49
C ILE A 356 17.82 -0.07 13.73
N ILE A 357 16.57 -0.41 14.05
CA ILE A 357 15.74 -1.29 13.24
C ILE A 357 14.71 -0.42 12.54
N GLU A 358 14.84 -0.34 11.23
CA GLU A 358 13.93 0.38 10.34
C GLU A 358 12.81 -0.52 9.87
N SER A 359 11.59 0.01 9.79
CA SER A 359 10.46 -0.62 9.12
C SER A 359 9.71 0.44 8.31
N THR A 360 9.92 0.43 6.99
CA THR A 360 9.44 1.44 6.05
C THR A 360 8.29 0.90 5.22
N TYR A 361 7.21 1.67 5.09
CA TYR A 361 6.01 1.33 4.33
C TYR A 361 5.78 2.37 3.24
N GLY A 362 5.69 1.93 1.99
CA GLY A 362 5.29 2.79 0.88
C GLY A 362 3.79 3.03 0.90
N CYS A 363 3.34 4.21 1.39
CA CYS A 363 1.91 4.50 1.54
C CYS A 363 1.16 4.38 0.20
N ASP A 364 1.72 4.91 -0.88
CA ASP A 364 1.12 4.86 -2.23
C ASP A 364 1.09 3.43 -2.79
N ARG A 365 2.12 2.62 -2.51
CA ARG A 365 2.15 1.20 -2.86
C ARG A 365 1.12 0.40 -2.08
N MET A 366 0.90 0.72 -0.80
CA MET A 366 -0.17 0.10 0.01
C MET A 366 -1.55 0.44 -0.52
N VAL A 367 -1.80 1.70 -0.89
CA VAL A 367 -3.07 2.07 -1.55
C VAL A 367 -3.29 1.25 -2.80
N LEU A 368 -2.26 1.10 -3.64
CA LEU A 368 -2.34 0.30 -4.86
C LEU A 368 -2.60 -1.18 -4.56
N ALA A 369 -1.91 -1.75 -3.57
CA ALA A 369 -2.10 -3.15 -3.17
C ALA A 369 -3.53 -3.40 -2.64
N ILE A 370 -4.06 -2.48 -1.84
CA ILE A 370 -5.44 -2.56 -1.33
C ILE A 370 -6.47 -2.42 -2.47
N LEU A 371 -6.25 -1.52 -3.44
CA LEU A 371 -7.12 -1.38 -4.62
C LEU A 371 -7.09 -2.64 -5.50
N ASP A 372 -5.89 -3.16 -5.80
CA ASP A 372 -5.68 -4.40 -6.57
C ASP A 372 -6.31 -5.62 -5.88
N ASN A 373 -6.12 -5.73 -4.56
CA ASN A 373 -6.66 -6.85 -3.79
C ASN A 373 -8.17 -6.80 -3.63
N SER A 374 -8.76 -5.60 -3.60
CA SER A 374 -10.18 -5.41 -3.30
C SER A 374 -11.07 -5.41 -4.52
N TYR A 375 -10.51 -5.23 -5.72
CA TYR A 375 -11.27 -5.24 -6.96
C TYR A 375 -11.78 -6.65 -7.27
N ASP A 376 -13.09 -6.77 -7.50
CA ASP A 376 -13.73 -8.02 -7.89
C ASP A 376 -14.86 -7.76 -8.89
N GLU A 377 -15.08 -8.72 -9.76
CA GLU A 377 -16.21 -8.79 -10.69
C GLU A 377 -16.91 -10.13 -10.50
N GLU A 378 -18.19 -10.08 -10.25
CA GLU A 378 -19.00 -11.29 -10.14
C GLU A 378 -20.16 -11.29 -11.14
N VAL A 379 -20.47 -12.46 -11.66
CA VAL A 379 -21.67 -12.69 -12.48
C VAL A 379 -22.79 -13.13 -11.55
N LEU A 380 -23.84 -12.37 -11.54
CA LEU A 380 -25.01 -12.64 -10.74
C LEU A 380 -25.88 -13.74 -11.38
N GLU A 381 -26.82 -14.32 -10.61
CA GLU A 381 -27.76 -15.35 -11.08
C GLU A 381 -28.56 -14.93 -12.32
N ASN A 382 -28.84 -13.60 -12.47
CA ASN A 382 -29.56 -13.04 -13.62
C ASN A 382 -28.65 -12.80 -14.84
N GLY A 383 -27.35 -13.15 -14.77
CA GLY A 383 -26.36 -12.98 -15.84
C GLY A 383 -25.75 -11.57 -15.94
N GLU A 384 -26.15 -10.63 -15.07
CA GLU A 384 -25.53 -9.31 -15.02
C GLU A 384 -24.17 -9.38 -14.31
N THR A 385 -23.22 -8.55 -14.75
CA THR A 385 -21.94 -8.37 -14.06
C THR A 385 -22.04 -7.29 -12.98
N ARG A 386 -21.49 -7.57 -11.81
CA ARG A 386 -21.37 -6.64 -10.69
C ARG A 386 -19.90 -6.38 -10.42
N GLU A 387 -19.47 -5.12 -10.61
CA GLU A 387 -18.17 -4.65 -10.12
C GLU A 387 -18.28 -4.31 -8.64
N VAL A 388 -17.31 -4.70 -7.84
CA VAL A 388 -17.30 -4.44 -6.40
C VAL A 388 -15.88 -4.22 -5.88
N MET A 389 -15.72 -3.22 -5.00
CA MET A 389 -14.50 -3.04 -4.21
C MET A 389 -14.71 -3.66 -2.82
N ARG A 390 -14.05 -4.80 -2.56
CA ARG A 390 -14.19 -5.57 -1.30
C ARG A 390 -13.20 -5.08 -0.24
N PHE A 391 -13.19 -3.78 0.02
CA PHE A 391 -12.40 -3.24 1.13
C PHE A 391 -12.79 -3.85 2.47
N SER A 392 -11.83 -4.10 3.35
CA SER A 392 -12.12 -4.21 4.78
C SER A 392 -12.99 -3.02 5.21
N PRO A 393 -14.05 -3.23 6.00
CA PRO A 393 -14.94 -2.14 6.40
C PRO A 393 -14.21 -0.95 7.03
N TYR A 394 -13.11 -1.21 7.77
CA TYR A 394 -12.26 -0.17 8.31
C TYR A 394 -11.62 0.71 7.23
N LEU A 395 -11.16 0.13 6.12
CA LEU A 395 -10.48 0.84 5.03
C LEU A 395 -11.44 1.55 4.08
N ALA A 396 -12.70 1.12 3.99
CA ALA A 396 -13.68 1.67 3.06
C ALA A 396 -13.78 3.21 3.16
N PRO A 397 -13.78 3.95 2.04
CA PRO A 397 -13.89 5.41 2.03
C PRO A 397 -15.15 5.94 2.72
N TYR A 398 -16.30 5.34 2.42
CA TYR A 398 -17.53 5.51 3.17
C TYR A 398 -17.86 4.22 3.92
N LYS A 399 -18.31 4.37 5.17
CA LYS A 399 -18.70 3.22 6.01
C LYS A 399 -20.15 2.80 5.77
N VAL A 400 -20.98 3.79 5.51
CA VAL A 400 -22.44 3.63 5.31
C VAL A 400 -22.91 4.51 4.17
N ALA A 401 -23.89 4.00 3.41
CA ALA A 401 -24.70 4.78 2.49
C ALA A 401 -26.14 4.83 3.01
N VAL A 402 -26.76 6.01 3.07
CA VAL A 402 -28.16 6.19 3.42
C VAL A 402 -28.97 6.44 2.15
N LEU A 403 -29.90 5.54 1.87
CA LEU A 403 -30.63 5.44 0.60
C LEU A 403 -32.14 5.49 0.85
N PRO A 404 -32.86 6.58 0.51
CA PRO A 404 -34.32 6.58 0.62
C PRO A 404 -34.94 5.63 -0.42
N LEU A 405 -35.81 4.70 -0.03
CA LEU A 405 -36.51 3.81 -0.99
C LEU A 405 -37.26 4.64 -2.05
N ASN A 406 -37.94 5.67 -1.61
CA ASN A 406 -38.59 6.65 -2.47
C ASN A 406 -38.22 8.07 -2.05
N LYS A 407 -37.63 8.85 -2.98
CA LYS A 407 -37.18 10.22 -2.72
C LYS A 407 -38.28 11.12 -2.13
N LYS A 408 -39.51 11.03 -2.67
CA LYS A 408 -40.61 11.91 -2.30
C LYS A 408 -41.10 11.68 -0.87
N TYR A 409 -41.14 10.42 -0.43
CA TYR A 409 -41.73 10.03 0.86
C TYR A 409 -40.69 9.84 1.94
N HIS A 410 -39.48 9.39 1.60
CA HIS A 410 -38.43 9.00 2.57
C HIS A 410 -37.20 9.91 2.54
N GLY A 411 -37.13 10.86 1.57
CA GLY A 411 -35.92 11.67 1.34
C GLY A 411 -35.55 12.56 2.54
N GLU A 412 -36.57 13.18 3.18
CA GLU A 412 -36.35 14.05 4.34
C GLU A 412 -35.78 13.26 5.53
N LYS A 413 -36.40 12.12 5.84
CA LYS A 413 -35.93 11.23 6.91
C LYS A 413 -34.53 10.65 6.61
N ALA A 414 -34.27 10.30 5.36
CA ALA A 414 -32.96 9.80 4.96
C ALA A 414 -31.85 10.87 5.09
N LYS A 415 -32.14 12.14 4.82
CA LYS A 415 -31.19 13.25 5.05
C LYS A 415 -30.95 13.48 6.52
N GLU A 416 -31.96 13.44 7.37
CA GLU A 416 -31.82 13.50 8.81
C GLU A 416 -30.89 12.39 9.32
N LEU A 417 -31.06 11.15 8.86
CA LEU A 417 -30.24 10.02 9.23
C LEU A 417 -28.80 10.14 8.70
N PHE A 418 -28.64 10.64 7.47
CA PHE A 418 -27.31 10.95 6.92
C PHE A 418 -26.57 11.97 7.80
N GLU A 419 -27.22 13.08 8.16
CA GLU A 419 -26.63 14.10 9.01
C GLU A 419 -26.27 13.56 10.42
N ARG A 420 -27.10 12.66 10.95
CA ARG A 420 -26.86 12.00 12.22
C ARG A 420 -25.64 11.09 12.14
N PHE A 421 -25.61 10.13 11.21
CA PHE A 421 -24.58 9.12 11.12
C PHE A 421 -23.22 9.70 10.68
N ASN A 422 -23.24 10.74 9.83
CA ASN A 422 -22.02 11.39 9.37
C ASN A 422 -21.24 12.11 10.50
N LYS A 423 -21.81 12.24 11.70
CA LYS A 423 -21.09 12.72 12.88
C LYS A 423 -20.23 11.62 13.53
N SER A 424 -20.58 10.36 13.33
CA SER A 424 -19.94 9.20 13.96
C SER A 424 -18.96 8.50 13.01
N PHE A 425 -19.28 8.44 11.73
CA PHE A 425 -18.44 7.81 10.68
C PHE A 425 -18.78 8.37 9.31
N MET A 426 -17.83 8.23 8.37
CA MET A 426 -18.00 8.73 7.00
C MET A 426 -19.19 8.05 6.32
N THR A 427 -20.21 8.84 6.04
CA THR A 427 -21.48 8.42 5.45
C THR A 427 -21.69 9.09 4.09
N THR A 428 -22.35 8.43 3.16
CA THR A 428 -22.80 9.00 1.89
C THR A 428 -24.31 8.94 1.77
N TYR A 429 -24.86 9.78 0.90
CA TYR A 429 -26.30 9.84 0.61
C TYR A 429 -26.53 9.78 -0.90
N ASP A 430 -27.48 8.95 -1.33
CA ASP A 430 -27.85 8.86 -2.74
C ASP A 430 -29.36 8.64 -2.89
N GLU A 431 -30.01 9.51 -3.65
CA GLU A 431 -31.45 9.46 -3.94
C GLU A 431 -31.76 9.30 -5.44
N THR A 432 -30.71 9.07 -6.28
CA THR A 432 -30.81 9.11 -7.74
C THR A 432 -31.07 7.72 -8.32
N ALA A 433 -32.03 7.57 -9.23
CA ALA A 433 -32.43 6.33 -9.88
C ALA A 433 -33.09 5.29 -8.92
N SER A 434 -33.21 4.02 -9.35
CA SER A 434 -33.77 2.93 -8.54
C SER A 434 -32.83 2.50 -7.41
N ILE A 435 -33.40 1.90 -6.35
CA ILE A 435 -32.62 1.41 -5.20
C ILE A 435 -31.55 0.40 -5.62
N GLY A 436 -31.86 -0.50 -6.56
CA GLY A 436 -30.86 -1.47 -7.07
C GLY A 436 -29.68 -0.80 -7.75
N LYS A 437 -29.89 0.28 -8.54
CA LYS A 437 -28.79 1.04 -9.15
C LYS A 437 -27.95 1.78 -8.11
N ARG A 438 -28.56 2.25 -7.01
CA ARG A 438 -27.81 2.88 -5.90
C ARG A 438 -26.96 1.85 -5.17
N TYR A 439 -27.46 0.65 -4.89
CA TYR A 439 -26.63 -0.43 -4.33
C TYR A 439 -25.42 -0.73 -5.20
N ARG A 440 -25.62 -0.85 -6.54
CA ARG A 440 -24.50 -1.09 -7.48
C ARG A 440 -23.42 -0.01 -7.41
N ARG A 441 -23.83 1.27 -7.33
CA ARG A 441 -22.87 2.38 -7.18
C ARG A 441 -22.09 2.30 -5.86
N GLN A 442 -22.76 1.90 -4.77
CA GLN A 442 -22.11 1.74 -3.48
C GLN A 442 -21.19 0.52 -3.45
N ASP A 443 -21.60 -0.59 -4.08
CA ASP A 443 -20.74 -1.77 -4.24
C ASP A 443 -19.47 -1.41 -5.01
N ALA A 444 -19.58 -0.68 -6.12
CA ALA A 444 -18.43 -0.26 -6.93
C ALA A 444 -17.46 0.65 -6.19
N ILE A 445 -17.90 1.52 -5.31
CA ILE A 445 -16.99 2.37 -4.52
C ILE A 445 -16.57 1.75 -3.18
N GLY A 446 -17.04 0.53 -2.89
CA GLY A 446 -16.61 -0.25 -1.74
C GLY A 446 -17.27 0.12 -0.41
N THR A 447 -18.47 0.76 -0.42
CA THR A 447 -19.21 1.04 0.80
C THR A 447 -19.74 -0.27 1.41
N PRO A 448 -19.34 -0.67 2.64
CA PRO A 448 -19.67 -1.98 3.18
C PRO A 448 -21.14 -2.13 3.57
N TYR A 449 -21.79 -1.04 3.98
CA TYR A 449 -23.16 -1.08 4.48
C TYR A 449 -24.05 -0.07 3.78
N CYS A 450 -25.22 -0.50 3.31
CA CYS A 450 -26.24 0.38 2.77
C CYS A 450 -27.49 0.33 3.66
N ILE A 451 -27.93 1.47 4.14
CA ILE A 451 -29.16 1.64 4.93
C ILE A 451 -30.26 2.11 4.00
N THR A 452 -31.34 1.34 3.88
CA THR A 452 -32.55 1.75 3.16
C THR A 452 -33.55 2.34 4.14
N VAL A 453 -34.02 3.54 3.81
CA VAL A 453 -35.04 4.28 4.54
C VAL A 453 -36.38 4.14 3.78
N ASP A 454 -37.38 3.58 4.44
CA ASP A 454 -38.66 3.21 3.88
C ASP A 454 -39.85 3.58 4.82
N ASP A 455 -41.05 3.05 4.57
CA ASP A 455 -42.21 3.29 5.39
C ASP A 455 -42.05 2.74 6.82
N GLU A 456 -41.36 1.61 7.01
CA GLU A 456 -41.05 1.03 8.33
C GLU A 456 -40.13 1.96 9.15
N THR A 457 -39.25 2.68 8.47
CA THR A 457 -38.38 3.66 9.14
C THR A 457 -39.19 4.81 9.74
N ILE A 458 -40.20 5.26 9.01
CA ILE A 458 -41.06 6.37 9.44
C ILE A 458 -42.01 5.91 10.56
N ASN A 459 -42.65 4.75 10.38
CA ASN A 459 -43.71 4.26 11.25
C ASN A 459 -43.19 3.57 12.52
N ASN A 460 -42.12 2.79 12.38
CA ASN A 460 -41.61 1.86 13.42
C ASN A 460 -40.20 2.14 13.89
N GLY A 461 -39.51 3.13 13.27
CA GLY A 461 -38.13 3.48 13.67
C GLY A 461 -37.10 2.38 13.38
N THR A 462 -37.31 1.59 12.32
CA THR A 462 -36.41 0.54 11.87
C THR A 462 -35.84 0.85 10.50
N VAL A 463 -34.67 0.33 10.18
CA VAL A 463 -34.04 0.42 8.85
C VAL A 463 -33.59 -0.94 8.36
N THR A 464 -33.57 -1.12 7.06
CA THR A 464 -32.93 -2.27 6.43
C THR A 464 -31.47 -1.95 6.14
N LEU A 465 -30.55 -2.71 6.73
CA LEU A 465 -29.11 -2.64 6.46
C LEU A 465 -28.71 -3.78 5.56
N ARG A 466 -28.15 -3.45 4.38
CA ARG A 466 -27.60 -4.42 3.43
C ARG A 466 -26.10 -4.47 3.54
N ASP A 467 -25.56 -5.67 3.67
CA ASP A 467 -24.13 -5.95 3.56
C ASP A 467 -23.70 -6.02 2.09
N ARG A 468 -22.56 -5.39 1.75
CA ARG A 468 -22.00 -5.33 0.39
C ARG A 468 -21.56 -6.71 -0.10
N ASP A 469 -20.89 -7.50 0.76
CA ASP A 469 -20.22 -8.71 0.33
C ASP A 469 -21.18 -9.90 0.20
N THR A 470 -22.09 -10.07 1.14
CA THR A 470 -23.09 -11.14 1.13
C THR A 470 -24.39 -10.76 0.41
N MET A 471 -24.64 -9.45 0.22
CA MET A 471 -25.91 -8.88 -0.23
C MET A 471 -27.11 -9.17 0.70
N GLU A 472 -26.87 -9.81 1.84
CA GLU A 472 -27.89 -10.06 2.84
C GLU A 472 -28.38 -8.76 3.48
N GLN A 473 -29.63 -8.79 3.92
CA GLN A 473 -30.31 -7.66 4.55
C GLN A 473 -30.78 -8.03 5.94
N ILE A 474 -30.50 -7.17 6.90
CA ILE A 474 -31.00 -7.27 8.27
C ILE A 474 -31.81 -6.03 8.62
N VAL A 475 -32.75 -6.21 9.53
CA VAL A 475 -33.53 -5.08 10.07
C VAL A 475 -32.94 -4.67 11.41
N LEU A 476 -32.63 -3.38 11.57
CA LEU A 476 -32.11 -2.80 12.80
C LEU A 476 -33.01 -1.66 13.26
N LYS A 477 -33.11 -1.46 14.57
CA LYS A 477 -33.68 -0.22 15.10
C LYS A 477 -32.71 0.94 14.88
N LEU A 478 -33.23 2.12 14.65
CA LEU A 478 -32.44 3.33 14.43
C LEU A 478 -31.42 3.63 15.55
N GLU A 479 -31.74 3.26 16.77
CA GLU A 479 -30.85 3.42 17.94
C GLU A 479 -29.67 2.44 17.95
N GLU A 480 -29.76 1.30 17.24
CA GLU A 480 -28.75 0.23 17.23
C GLU A 480 -27.74 0.41 16.09
N VAL A 481 -28.08 1.21 15.06
CA VAL A 481 -27.28 1.33 13.83
C VAL A 481 -25.87 1.82 14.09
N GLU A 482 -25.71 2.87 14.90
CA GLU A 482 -24.38 3.46 15.14
C GLU A 482 -23.46 2.49 15.87
N SER A 483 -23.96 1.82 16.92
CA SER A 483 -23.19 0.83 17.67
C SER A 483 -22.82 -0.38 16.81
N TYR A 484 -23.76 -0.85 15.99
CA TYR A 484 -23.53 -1.96 15.07
C TYR A 484 -22.41 -1.62 14.06
N VAL A 485 -22.53 -0.46 13.39
CA VAL A 485 -21.53 -0.06 12.39
C VAL A 485 -20.16 0.18 13.05
N LEU A 486 -20.11 0.91 14.18
CA LEU A 486 -18.86 1.18 14.89
C LEU A 486 -18.13 -0.10 15.31
N ASP A 487 -18.88 -1.14 15.69
CA ASP A 487 -18.27 -2.44 16.00
C ASP A 487 -17.64 -3.11 14.77
N LYS A 488 -18.29 -3.02 13.62
CA LYS A 488 -17.84 -3.64 12.35
C LYS A 488 -16.67 -2.93 11.67
N ILE A 489 -16.51 -1.62 11.92
CA ILE A 489 -15.43 -0.81 11.33
C ILE A 489 -14.20 -0.65 12.24
N LYS A 490 -14.10 -1.41 13.34
CA LYS A 490 -12.91 -1.46 14.19
C LYS A 490 -11.72 -2.07 13.44
N PHE A 491 -10.57 -1.46 13.63
CA PHE A 491 -9.27 -2.01 13.17
C PHE A 491 -8.54 -2.66 14.32
#